data_ab70562d4944855d29d4613d3a2a9e32
#
_entry.id   ab70562d4944855d29d4613d3a2a9e32
#
_cell.length_a   1.000
_cell.length_b   1.000
_cell.length_c   1.000
_cell.angle_alpha   90.00
_cell.angle_beta   90.00
_cell.angle_gamma   90.00
#
_symmetry.space_group_name_H-M   'P 1'
#
loop_
_entity.id
_entity.type
_entity.pdbx_description
1 polymer ?
#
loop_
_entity_poly.entity_id
_entity_poly.type
_entity_poly.pdbx_seq_one_letter_code
_entity_poly.pdbx_strand_id
1 'polypeptide(L)'
;MHRRTFLGTVGAGTGVLLAGCSRNRVEGEVAANETPLVFSHEYATQGTASGTRVLVEVTAENDGDEPITTEGQVPNVTCTFLDDAGETLHEAGRQLVQPVGVGESTALEFPLAIDTEDVTRYELRSVWVEA
;
A
#
# COMPACT_ATOMS: atom_id res chain seq x y z
N MET A 1 -2.05 -19.18 -0.31
CA MET A 1 -1.80 -18.48 -0.24
C MET A 1 -1.62 -18.14 0.13
N HIS A 2 -1.36 -18.49 0.40
CA HIS A 2 -0.78 -17.82 0.82
C HIS A 2 -0.67 -17.50 1.49
N ARG A 3 -0.66 -17.74 1.20
CA ARG A 3 -0.26 -17.11 1.77
C ARG A 3 -0.04 -16.76 2.37
N ARG A 4 0.13 -17.14 2.46
CA ARG A 4 0.61 -16.45 3.05
C ARG A 4 0.99 -16.09 3.52
N THR A 5 1.28 -16.43 3.46
CA THR A 5 1.96 -15.67 3.91
C THR A 5 2.17 -15.40 4.26
N PHE A 6 2.34 -15.54 4.17
CA PHE A 6 2.95 -14.91 4.57
C PHE A 6 3.12 -14.61 4.93
N LEU A 7 3.16 -15.15 4.93
CA LEU A 7 3.66 -14.56 5.41
C LEU A 7 3.89 -14.16 5.70
N GLY A 8 3.71 -14.57 5.94
CA GLY A 8 4.36 -13.97 6.24
C GLY A 8 4.51 -13.63 6.62
N THR A 9 4.81 -13.91 6.71
CA THR A 9 5.26 -13.29 7.12
C THR A 9 5.47 -12.92 7.46
N VAL A 10 5.59 -13.30 7.57
CA VAL A 10 6.00 -12.72 8.03
C VAL A 10 6.22 -12.37 8.56
N GLY A 11 6.23 -12.74 8.87
CA GLY A 11 6.72 -12.24 9.35
C GLY A 11 6.78 -11.90 9.91
N ALA A 12 6.96 -12.12 10.05
CA ALA A 12 7.21 -11.63 10.65
C ALA A 12 7.41 -11.27 11.22
N GLY A 13 7.46 -11.38 11.39
CA GLY A 13 7.86 -10.90 11.86
C GLY A 13 8.02 -10.57 12.43
N THR A 14 8.36 -10.61 12.66
CA THR A 14 8.64 -10.19 13.24
C THR A 14 8.77 -9.70 13.94
N GLY A 15 8.78 -9.73 14.31
CA GLY A 15 8.99 -9.13 14.88
C GLY A 15 9.07 -8.72 15.72
N VAL A 16 9.28 -8.70 16.07
CA VAL A 16 9.45 -8.18 16.87
C VAL A 16 9.83 -7.55 17.47
N LEU A 17 10.00 -7.28 17.58
CA LEU A 17 10.38 -6.63 18.05
C LEU A 17 10.39 -5.78 18.46
N LEU A 18 10.29 -5.39 18.60
CA LEU A 18 10.31 -4.61 19.03
C LEU A 18 9.83 -3.95 19.66
N ALA A 19 10.04 -3.93 19.53
CA ALA A 19 9.47 -3.64 20.74
C ALA A 19 9.06 -2.20 21.01
N GLY A 20 9.64 -1.54 21.82
CA GLY A 20 9.22 -0.24 22.33
C GLY A 20 8.64 0.75 21.33
N CYS A 21 8.69 0.43 20.07
CA CYS A 21 8.19 1.30 19.03
C CYS A 21 6.70 1.15 18.77
N SER A 22 6.05 0.27 19.48
CA SER A 22 4.70 -0.13 19.14
C SER A 22 3.68 0.99 19.23
N ARG A 23 3.89 1.98 20.07
CA ARG A 23 2.89 3.04 20.23
C ARG A 23 2.72 3.90 19.00
N ASN A 24 3.71 3.92 18.12
CA ASN A 24 3.64 4.68 16.87
C ASN A 24 3.47 3.75 15.68
N ARG A 25 3.04 2.55 15.95
CA ARG A 25 2.94 1.55 14.92
C ARG A 25 1.75 1.82 14.03
N VAL A 26 1.98 1.74 12.73
CA VAL A 26 0.94 1.86 11.73
C VAL A 26 0.85 0.53 11.02
N GLU A 27 -0.36 -0.01 10.93
CA GLU A 27 -0.59 -1.28 10.28
C GLU A 27 -1.19 -1.04 8.90
N GLY A 28 -0.73 -1.82 7.92
CA GLY A 28 -1.23 -1.72 6.57
C GLY A 28 -1.74 -3.06 6.10
N GLU A 29 -2.76 -3.04 5.25
CA GLU A 29 -3.30 -4.25 4.67
C GLU A 29 -3.83 -3.99 3.29
N VAL A 30 -3.92 -5.06 2.49
CA VAL A 30 -4.61 -5.02 1.21
C VAL A 30 -6.04 -5.46 1.48
N ALA A 31 -6.95 -4.49 1.49
CA ALA A 31 -8.33 -4.74 1.89
C ALA A 31 -9.14 -5.37 0.76
N ALA A 32 -8.82 -5.06 -0.49
CA ALA A 32 -9.52 -5.63 -1.64
C ALA A 32 -8.60 -5.55 -2.86
N ASN A 33 -8.67 -6.57 -3.71
CA ASN A 33 -7.83 -6.60 -4.91
C ASN A 33 -8.55 -7.41 -5.98
N GLU A 34 -8.97 -6.71 -7.03
CA GLU A 34 -9.65 -7.33 -8.18
C GLU A 34 -8.71 -7.55 -9.35
N THR A 35 -7.44 -7.26 -9.17
CA THR A 35 -6.44 -7.29 -10.25
C THR A 35 -5.43 -8.40 -9.99
N PRO A 36 -4.62 -8.79 -10.98
CA PRO A 36 -3.58 -9.80 -10.77
C PRO A 36 -2.34 -9.27 -10.07
N LEU A 37 -2.38 -8.05 -9.56
CA LEU A 37 -1.22 -7.48 -8.87
C LEU A 37 -1.08 -8.08 -7.48
N VAL A 38 0.16 -8.33 -7.09
CA VAL A 38 0.52 -8.72 -5.73
C VAL A 38 1.31 -7.55 -5.14
N PHE A 39 0.93 -7.13 -3.95
CA PHE A 39 1.48 -5.92 -3.36
C PHE A 39 2.42 -6.22 -2.20
N SER A 40 3.57 -5.54 -2.22
CA SER A 40 4.43 -5.38 -1.05
C SER A 40 4.33 -3.92 -0.65
N HIS A 41 4.27 -3.63 0.63
CA HIS A 41 4.10 -2.24 1.05
C HIS A 41 4.81 -1.97 2.36
N GLU A 42 5.20 -0.71 2.54
CA GLU A 42 5.88 -0.24 3.74
C GLU A 42 5.40 1.15 4.09
N TYR A 43 5.41 1.45 5.38
CA TYR A 43 5.05 2.75 5.91
C TYR A 43 6.31 3.41 6.47
N ALA A 44 6.55 4.65 6.06
CA ALA A 44 7.72 5.39 6.53
C ALA A 44 7.30 6.80 6.94
N THR A 45 8.04 7.40 7.86
CA THR A 45 7.83 8.78 8.25
C THR A 45 9.07 9.59 7.92
N GLN A 46 8.87 10.85 7.58
CA GLN A 46 9.95 11.78 7.29
C GLN A 46 9.71 13.07 8.06
N GLY A 47 10.75 13.57 8.72
CA GLY A 47 10.70 14.90 9.30
C GLY A 47 10.93 15.92 8.21
N THR A 48 10.15 16.99 8.22
CA THR A 48 10.31 18.10 7.28
C THR A 48 10.35 19.40 8.04
N ALA A 49 10.69 20.47 7.35
CA ALA A 49 10.73 21.80 7.98
C ALA A 49 9.36 22.22 8.52
N SER A 50 8.29 21.72 7.93
CA SER A 50 6.93 22.08 8.33
C SER A 50 6.24 21.02 9.17
N GLY A 51 6.93 19.96 9.55
CA GLY A 51 6.35 18.91 10.40
C GLY A 51 6.74 17.52 9.94
N THR A 52 5.84 16.57 10.13
CA THR A 52 6.07 15.19 9.76
C THR A 52 5.26 14.84 8.51
N ARG A 53 5.88 14.09 7.64
CA ARG A 53 5.24 13.56 6.45
C ARG A 53 5.30 12.04 6.52
N VAL A 54 4.24 11.38 6.12
CA VAL A 54 4.27 9.92 6.01
C VAL A 54 4.23 9.52 4.55
N LEU A 55 4.75 8.34 4.28
CA LEU A 55 4.82 7.81 2.93
C LEU A 55 4.53 6.32 2.99
N VAL A 56 3.55 5.89 2.21
CA VAL A 56 3.33 4.46 1.99
C VAL A 56 3.93 4.12 0.63
N GLU A 57 4.95 3.27 0.66
CA GLU A 57 5.60 2.80 -0.56
C GLU A 57 5.03 1.44 -0.91
N VAL A 58 4.58 1.30 -2.14
CA VAL A 58 3.94 0.09 -2.61
C VAL A 58 4.69 -0.42 -3.83
N THR A 59 4.98 -1.70 -3.84
CA THR A 59 5.49 -2.37 -5.03
C THR A 59 4.41 -3.32 -5.51
N ALA A 60 4.00 -3.17 -6.76
CA ALA A 60 2.95 -3.99 -7.35
C ALA A 60 3.57 -4.87 -8.42
N GLU A 61 3.44 -6.18 -8.26
CA GLU A 61 3.98 -7.16 -9.20
C GLU A 61 2.85 -7.83 -9.94
N ASN A 62 2.98 -7.98 -11.25
CA ASN A 62 1.98 -8.68 -12.05
C ASN A 62 2.22 -10.19 -11.92
N ASP A 63 1.40 -10.84 -11.13
CA ASP A 63 1.47 -12.28 -10.90
C ASP A 63 0.47 -13.06 -11.75
N GLY A 64 -0.13 -12.41 -12.74
CA GLY A 64 -1.07 -13.04 -13.64
C GLY A 64 -0.38 -13.69 -14.84
N ASP A 65 -1.19 -14.16 -15.75
CA ASP A 65 -0.70 -14.88 -16.95
C ASP A 65 -0.56 -13.98 -18.16
N GLU A 66 -1.00 -12.73 -18.06
CA GLU A 66 -0.99 -11.80 -19.19
C GLU A 66 -0.44 -10.46 -18.74
N PRO A 67 0.19 -9.73 -19.65
CA PRO A 67 0.67 -8.40 -19.29
C PRO A 67 -0.49 -7.45 -19.02
N ILE A 68 -0.27 -6.52 -18.12
CA ILE A 68 -1.22 -5.45 -17.84
C ILE A 68 -0.85 -4.29 -18.75
N THR A 69 -1.80 -3.85 -19.57
CA THR A 69 -1.56 -2.74 -20.49
C THR A 69 -2.26 -1.50 -19.97
N THR A 70 -1.96 -0.37 -20.59
CA THR A 70 -2.58 0.91 -20.22
C THR A 70 -3.71 1.28 -21.16
N GLU A 71 -4.18 0.35 -21.97
CA GLU A 71 -5.31 0.56 -22.86
C GLU A 71 -6.52 -0.19 -22.35
N GLY A 72 -7.69 0.40 -22.54
CA GLY A 72 -8.92 -0.20 -22.06
C GLY A 72 -9.06 -0.05 -20.55
N GLN A 73 -8.86 -1.11 -19.82
CA GLN A 73 -8.94 -1.09 -18.38
C GLN A 73 -7.56 -1.19 -17.77
N VAL A 74 -7.32 -0.40 -16.74
CA VAL A 74 -6.06 -0.41 -15.99
C VAL A 74 -6.33 -0.53 -14.51
N PRO A 75 -5.40 -1.09 -13.73
CA PRO A 75 -5.55 -1.09 -12.28
C PRO A 75 -5.44 0.31 -11.70
N ASN A 76 -6.29 0.59 -10.73
CA ASN A 76 -6.21 1.79 -9.93
C ASN A 76 -6.04 1.35 -8.48
N VAL A 77 -4.95 1.78 -7.87
CA VAL A 77 -4.62 1.41 -6.49
C VAL A 77 -4.94 2.59 -5.60
N THR A 78 -5.76 2.36 -4.60
CA THR A 78 -6.16 3.40 -3.65
C THR A 78 -5.57 3.09 -2.29
N CYS A 79 -4.99 4.10 -1.65
CA CYS A 79 -4.51 4.01 -0.29
C CYS A 79 -5.38 4.89 0.59
N THR A 80 -5.99 4.30 1.62
CA THR A 80 -6.86 5.01 2.55
C THR A 80 -6.15 5.03 3.91
N PHE A 81 -5.95 6.22 4.45
CA PHE A 81 -5.34 6.41 5.77
C PHE A 81 -6.45 6.56 6.80
N LEU A 82 -6.34 5.81 7.89
CA LEU A 82 -7.39 5.71 8.90
C LEU A 82 -6.84 6.02 10.29
N ASP A 83 -7.72 6.53 11.16
CA ASP A 83 -7.38 6.74 12.57
C ASP A 83 -7.75 5.51 13.40
N ASP A 84 -7.58 5.60 14.72
CA ASP A 84 -7.83 4.48 15.60
C ASP A 84 -9.31 4.15 15.76
N ALA A 85 -10.19 5.03 15.35
CA ALA A 85 -11.62 4.78 15.33
C ALA A 85 -12.07 4.18 13.99
N GLY A 86 -11.15 4.03 13.03
CA GLY A 86 -11.47 3.50 11.73
C GLY A 86 -12.03 4.54 10.77
N GLU A 87 -11.89 5.81 11.10
CA GLU A 87 -12.37 6.88 10.23
C GLU A 87 -11.31 7.24 9.21
N THR A 88 -11.76 7.56 8.01
CA THR A 88 -10.87 7.93 6.92
C THR A 88 -10.33 9.34 7.13
N LEU A 89 -9.01 9.45 7.23
CA LEU A 89 -8.34 10.74 7.31
C LEU A 89 -8.02 11.28 5.92
N HIS A 90 -7.66 10.39 5.00
CA HIS A 90 -7.27 10.80 3.66
C HIS A 90 -7.30 9.56 2.76
N GLU A 91 -7.60 9.79 1.49
CA GLU A 91 -7.62 8.72 0.51
C GLU A 91 -6.99 9.23 -0.77
N ALA A 92 -6.10 8.45 -1.36
CA ALA A 92 -5.43 8.81 -2.59
C ALA A 92 -5.41 7.61 -3.54
N GLY A 93 -5.63 7.86 -4.81
CA GLY A 93 -5.59 6.82 -5.82
C GLY A 93 -4.45 7.04 -6.80
N ARG A 94 -3.91 5.93 -7.31
CA ARG A 94 -2.88 5.95 -8.34
C ARG A 94 -3.27 4.96 -9.42
N GLN A 95 -3.49 5.46 -10.61
CA GLN A 95 -3.74 4.64 -11.77
C GLN A 95 -2.41 4.25 -12.39
N LEU A 96 -2.26 3.00 -12.80
CA LEU A 96 -1.03 2.60 -13.48
C LEU A 96 -0.92 3.35 -14.80
N VAL A 97 0.26 3.91 -15.05
CA VAL A 97 0.51 4.71 -16.25
C VAL A 97 1.50 4.03 -17.20
N GLN A 98 1.99 2.86 -16.81
CA GLN A 98 2.93 2.10 -17.63
C GLN A 98 2.49 0.64 -17.66
N PRO A 99 2.72 -0.05 -18.77
CA PRO A 99 2.40 -1.48 -18.81
C PRO A 99 3.29 -2.25 -17.83
N VAL A 100 2.74 -3.33 -17.28
CA VAL A 100 3.47 -4.20 -16.36
C VAL A 100 3.40 -5.61 -16.92
N GLY A 101 4.52 -6.11 -17.43
CA GLY A 101 4.58 -7.44 -17.98
C GLY A 101 4.47 -8.50 -16.90
N VAL A 102 4.26 -9.73 -17.33
CA VAL A 102 4.16 -10.87 -16.41
C VAL A 102 5.48 -11.00 -15.64
N GLY A 103 5.38 -11.02 -14.32
CA GLY A 103 6.55 -11.10 -13.45
C GLY A 103 7.25 -9.79 -13.22
N GLU A 104 6.80 -8.71 -13.85
CA GLU A 104 7.39 -7.40 -13.66
C GLU A 104 6.66 -6.65 -12.55
N SER A 105 7.33 -5.64 -11.98
CA SER A 105 6.75 -4.86 -10.91
C SER A 105 6.91 -3.38 -11.19
N THR A 106 6.08 -2.60 -10.50
CA THR A 106 6.13 -1.14 -10.56
C THR A 106 5.96 -0.59 -9.16
N ALA A 107 6.50 0.58 -8.91
CA ALA A 107 6.43 1.23 -7.60
C ALA A 107 5.39 2.34 -7.62
N LEU A 108 4.65 2.43 -6.52
CA LEU A 108 3.67 3.49 -6.31
C LEU A 108 3.93 4.10 -4.94
N GLU A 109 3.68 5.40 -4.82
CA GLU A 109 3.89 6.11 -3.57
C GLU A 109 2.64 6.89 -3.19
N PHE A 110 2.31 6.84 -1.91
CA PHE A 110 1.15 7.55 -1.36
C PHE A 110 1.63 8.42 -0.20
N PRO A 111 1.94 9.69 -0.46
CA PRO A 111 2.38 10.58 0.62
C PRO A 111 1.20 11.24 1.32
N LEU A 112 1.40 11.56 2.58
CA LEU A 112 0.43 12.29 3.38
C LEU A 112 1.19 13.28 4.25
N ALA A 113 0.78 14.54 4.24
CA ALA A 113 1.47 15.59 4.97
C ALA A 113 0.60 16.26 6.06
N ILE A 114 -0.67 15.88 6.15
CA ILE A 114 -1.58 16.41 7.18
C ILE A 114 -2.12 15.27 8.02
N ASP A 115 -2.44 15.54 9.26
CA ASP A 115 -3.02 14.58 10.22
C ASP A 115 -2.19 13.32 10.36
N THR A 116 -0.87 13.43 10.14
CA THR A 116 0.01 12.26 10.11
C THR A 116 0.10 11.55 11.46
N GLU A 117 -0.05 12.31 12.55
CA GLU A 117 0.04 11.72 13.90
C GLU A 117 -1.20 10.93 14.27
N ASP A 118 -2.30 11.11 13.55
CA ASP A 118 -3.54 10.39 13.83
C ASP A 118 -3.63 9.08 13.06
N VAL A 119 -2.75 8.86 12.10
CA VAL A 119 -2.78 7.66 11.28
C VAL A 119 -2.34 6.46 12.12
N THR A 120 -3.23 5.47 12.23
CA THR A 120 -2.91 4.21 12.91
C THR A 120 -2.96 3.03 11.95
N ARG A 121 -3.53 3.24 10.75
CA ARG A 121 -3.71 2.14 9.81
C ARG A 121 -3.88 2.70 8.41
N TYR A 122 -3.51 1.91 7.42
CA TYR A 122 -3.85 2.24 6.05
C TYR A 122 -4.33 0.98 5.34
N GLU A 123 -5.15 1.18 4.31
CA GLU A 123 -5.69 0.08 3.51
C GLU A 123 -5.43 0.34 2.05
N LEU A 124 -5.05 -0.70 1.35
CA LEU A 124 -4.84 -0.65 -0.09
C LEU A 124 -5.97 -1.40 -0.78
N ARG A 125 -6.46 -0.83 -1.86
CA ARG A 125 -7.45 -1.48 -2.73
C ARG A 125 -7.02 -1.34 -4.16
N SER A 126 -7.27 -2.37 -4.95
CA SER A 126 -6.93 -2.34 -6.36
C SER A 126 -8.14 -2.80 -7.16
N VAL A 127 -8.58 -1.97 -8.08
CA VAL A 127 -9.73 -2.26 -8.93
C VAL A 127 -9.39 -1.87 -10.36
N TRP A 128 -10.13 -2.43 -11.30
CA TRP A 128 -10.01 -2.06 -12.70
C TRP A 128 -10.80 -0.78 -12.95
N VAL A 129 -10.19 0.16 -13.65
CA VAL A 129 -10.88 1.37 -14.10
C VAL A 129 -10.58 1.58 -15.57
N GLU A 130 -11.39 2.39 -16.23
CA GLU A 130 -11.12 2.72 -17.62
C GLU A 130 -9.97 3.69 -17.72
N ALA A 131 -9.08 3.40 -18.66
CA ALA A 131 -7.89 4.22 -18.86
C ALA A 131 -8.22 5.58 -19.47
#